data_3560a8d55a923b7ccbb254593aeb1bcd
#
_entry.id   3560a8d55a923b7ccbb254593aeb1bcd
#
_cell.length_a   1.000
_cell.length_b   1.000
_cell.length_c   1.000
_cell.angle_alpha   90.00
_cell.angle_beta   90.00
_cell.angle_gamma   90.00
#
_symmetry.space_group_name_H-M   'P 1'
#
loop_
_entity.id
_entity.type
_entity.pdbx_description
1 polymer ?
#
loop_
_entity_poly.entity_id
_entity_poly.type
_entity_poly.pdbx_seq_one_letter_code
_entity_poly.pdbx_strand_id
1 'polypeptide(L)'
;MTQTSSGTYDRVAALVKPFNKKGVALSEATSFQNDLEWDSLTVLDFVATVEDEFDVTITMNMQAEIETVGQLAAAVEKLTA
;
A
#
# COMPACT_ATOMS: atom_id res chain seq x y z
N MET A 1 8.01 19.43 -7.58
CA MET A 1 7.94 18.80 -7.31
C MET A 1 7.64 17.75 -7.57
N THR A 2 7.86 17.36 -7.92
CA THR A 2 7.72 16.48 -8.02
C THR A 2 7.41 15.50 -7.59
N GLN A 3 7.27 15.31 -7.52
CA GLN A 3 6.95 14.49 -6.67
C GLN A 3 6.25 13.33 -7.15
N THR A 4 6.79 12.53 -8.02
CA THR A 4 6.27 11.27 -8.50
C THR A 4 6.01 10.32 -7.37
N SER A 5 6.92 10.22 -6.43
CA SER A 5 6.73 9.36 -5.28
C SER A 5 5.54 9.79 -4.46
N SER A 6 5.34 11.09 -4.30
CA SER A 6 4.19 11.61 -3.60
C SER A 6 2.91 11.24 -4.29
N GLY A 7 2.87 11.30 -5.62
CA GLY A 7 1.69 10.94 -6.37
C GLY A 7 1.32 9.48 -6.18
N THR A 8 2.30 8.59 -6.22
CA THR A 8 2.07 7.18 -6.02
C THR A 8 1.60 6.90 -4.59
N TYR A 9 2.27 7.51 -3.61
CA TYR A 9 1.87 7.36 -2.22
C TYR A 9 0.44 7.84 -2.00
N ASP A 10 0.08 8.97 -2.57
CA ASP A 10 -1.25 9.54 -2.41
C ASP A 10 -2.32 8.60 -2.97
N ARG A 11 -2.04 7.98 -4.11
CA ARG A 11 -2.97 7.02 -4.70
C ARG A 11 -3.11 5.78 -3.82
N VAL A 12 -1.99 5.28 -3.31
CA VAL A 12 -2.02 4.13 -2.41
C VAL A 12 -2.79 4.47 -1.15
N ALA A 13 -2.53 5.64 -0.57
CA ALA A 13 -3.23 6.07 0.63
C ALA A 13 -4.75 6.18 0.39
N ALA A 14 -5.14 6.66 -0.78
CA ALA A 14 -6.55 6.74 -1.12
C ALA A 14 -7.18 5.34 -1.18
N LEU A 15 -6.44 4.36 -1.67
CA LEU A 15 -6.92 2.99 -1.71
C LEU A 15 -7.02 2.37 -0.32
N VAL A 16 -6.20 2.83 0.62
CA VAL A 16 -6.25 2.35 2.00
C VAL A 16 -7.54 2.80 2.71
N LYS A 17 -8.06 3.95 2.35
CA LYS A 17 -9.20 4.54 3.06
C LYS A 17 -10.37 3.58 3.29
N PRO A 18 -10.86 2.86 2.27
CA PRO A 18 -11.98 1.96 2.49
C PRO A 18 -11.66 0.83 3.48
N PHE A 19 -10.39 0.51 3.62
CA PHE A 19 -9.94 -0.56 4.51
C PHE A 19 -9.53 -0.04 5.88
N ASN A 20 -9.43 1.28 6.04
CA ASN A 20 -8.94 1.89 7.28
C ASN A 20 -10.12 2.17 8.21
N LYS A 21 -10.64 1.11 8.81
CA LYS A 21 -11.83 1.21 9.64
C LYS A 21 -11.58 1.89 10.98
N LYS A 22 -10.33 1.90 11.40
CA LYS A 22 -9.96 2.50 12.68
C LYS A 22 -9.69 4.00 12.57
N GLY A 23 -9.63 4.53 11.35
CA GLY A 23 -9.35 5.93 11.15
C GLY A 23 -7.94 6.34 11.53
N VAL A 24 -6.99 5.43 11.35
CA VAL A 24 -5.59 5.67 11.68
C VAL A 24 -5.03 6.73 10.75
N ALA A 25 -4.26 7.66 11.29
CA ALA A 25 -3.58 8.66 10.47
C ALA A 25 -2.48 7.96 9.68
N LEU A 26 -2.51 8.09 8.35
CA LEU A 26 -1.58 7.40 7.49
C LEU A 26 -0.28 8.17 7.30
N SER A 27 0.82 7.44 7.29
CA SER A 27 2.12 7.98 6.92
C SER A 27 2.89 6.87 6.22
N GLU A 28 4.08 7.18 5.74
CA GLU A 28 4.89 6.16 5.09
C GLU A 28 5.30 5.05 6.06
N ALA A 29 5.39 5.38 7.35
CA ALA A 29 5.78 4.42 8.37
C ALA A 29 4.60 3.62 8.93
N THR A 30 3.37 3.93 8.51
CA THR A 30 2.20 3.21 9.02
C THR A 30 2.28 1.73 8.64
N SER A 31 2.24 0.87 9.65
CA SER A 31 2.32 -0.58 9.45
C SER A 31 0.93 -1.15 9.21
N PHE A 32 0.82 -2.04 8.23
CA PHE A 32 -0.46 -2.68 7.94
C PHE A 32 -0.92 -3.56 9.09
N GLN A 33 -0.01 -4.27 9.73
CA GLN A 33 -0.36 -5.19 10.80
C GLN A 33 -0.41 -4.53 12.16
N ASN A 34 0.55 -3.64 12.44
CA ASN A 34 0.66 -3.06 13.77
C ASN A 34 -0.23 -1.83 13.95
N ASP A 35 -0.25 -0.96 12.94
CA ASP A 35 -1.01 0.29 13.06
C ASP A 35 -2.45 0.14 12.58
N LEU A 36 -2.62 -0.47 11.42
CA LEU A 36 -3.96 -0.66 10.86
C LEU A 36 -4.63 -1.92 11.39
N GLU A 37 -3.83 -2.82 11.96
CA GLU A 37 -4.31 -4.08 12.53
C GLU A 37 -5.07 -4.93 11.53
N TRP A 38 -4.60 -4.94 10.30
CA TRP A 38 -5.19 -5.78 9.26
C TRP A 38 -4.74 -7.22 9.44
N ASP A 39 -5.65 -8.14 9.17
CA ASP A 39 -5.28 -9.55 9.12
C ASP A 39 -4.79 -9.91 7.71
N SER A 40 -4.40 -11.17 7.53
CA SER A 40 -3.85 -11.61 6.25
C SER A 40 -4.83 -11.45 5.09
N LEU A 41 -6.10 -11.71 5.34
CA LEU A 41 -7.12 -11.60 4.29
C LEU A 41 -7.28 -10.15 3.84
N THR A 42 -7.30 -9.23 4.80
CA THR A 42 -7.42 -7.81 4.46
C THR A 42 -6.22 -7.34 3.67
N VAL A 43 -5.02 -7.79 4.06
CA VAL A 43 -3.81 -7.43 3.33
C VAL A 43 -3.89 -7.94 1.89
N LEU A 44 -4.32 -9.19 1.71
CA LEU A 44 -4.43 -9.77 0.37
C LEU A 44 -5.46 -9.03 -0.48
N ASP A 45 -6.60 -8.68 0.12
CA ASP A 45 -7.62 -7.90 -0.58
C ASP A 45 -7.09 -6.55 -1.01
N PHE A 46 -6.36 -5.91 -0.13
CA PHE A 46 -5.80 -4.61 -0.44
C PHE A 46 -4.74 -4.70 -1.54
N VAL A 47 -3.89 -5.72 -1.46
CA VAL A 47 -2.86 -5.93 -2.49
C VAL A 47 -3.52 -6.16 -3.85
N ALA A 48 -4.58 -6.96 -3.89
CA ALA A 48 -5.30 -7.19 -5.14
C ALA A 48 -5.89 -5.89 -5.70
N THR A 49 -6.40 -5.04 -4.81
CA THR A 49 -6.93 -3.74 -5.21
C THR A 49 -5.84 -2.86 -5.82
N VAL A 50 -4.66 -2.87 -5.20
CA VAL A 50 -3.52 -2.11 -5.71
C VAL A 50 -3.08 -2.63 -7.07
N GLU A 51 -3.00 -3.95 -7.22
CA GLU A 51 -2.61 -4.54 -8.49
C GLU A 51 -3.56 -4.12 -9.62
N ASP A 52 -4.85 -4.09 -9.30
CA ASP A 52 -5.87 -3.72 -10.26
C ASP A 52 -5.79 -2.24 -10.61
N GLU A 53 -5.59 -1.42 -9.60
CA GLU A 53 -5.55 0.02 -9.78
C GLU A 53 -4.35 0.48 -10.61
N PHE A 54 -3.19 -0.13 -10.37
CA PHE A 54 -1.94 0.26 -11.02
C PHE A 54 -1.56 -0.66 -12.17
N ASP A 55 -2.32 -1.70 -12.40
CA ASP A 55 -2.06 -2.69 -13.45
C ASP A 55 -0.67 -3.29 -13.31
N VAL A 56 -0.36 -3.75 -12.11
CA VAL A 56 0.93 -4.35 -11.78
C VAL A 56 0.71 -5.68 -11.08
N THR A 57 1.77 -6.48 -11.01
CA THR A 57 1.74 -7.74 -10.27
C THR A 57 2.71 -7.65 -9.09
N ILE A 58 2.18 -7.88 -7.90
CA ILE A 58 2.98 -7.89 -6.68
C ILE A 58 3.18 -9.34 -6.27
N THR A 59 4.41 -9.83 -6.36
CA THR A 59 4.72 -11.23 -6.05
C THR A 59 4.65 -11.48 -4.54
N MET A 60 4.57 -12.76 -4.17
CA MET A 60 4.56 -13.11 -2.77
C MET A 60 5.85 -12.69 -2.07
N ASN A 61 6.97 -12.78 -2.76
CA ASN A 61 8.23 -12.31 -2.19
C ASN A 61 8.18 -10.82 -1.88
N MET A 62 7.60 -10.04 -2.78
CA MET A 62 7.45 -8.61 -2.56
C MET A 62 6.52 -8.33 -1.39
N GLN A 63 5.42 -9.08 -1.30
CA GLN A 63 4.48 -8.92 -0.19
C GLN A 63 5.14 -9.20 1.15
N ALA A 64 6.01 -10.20 1.20
CA ALA A 64 6.69 -10.56 2.44
C ALA A 64 7.59 -9.44 2.95
N GLU A 65 8.06 -8.58 2.07
CA GLU A 65 8.92 -7.45 2.43
C GLU A 65 8.16 -6.17 2.67
N ILE A 66 6.89 -6.11 2.28
CA ILE A 66 6.09 -4.90 2.42
C ILE A 66 5.37 -4.94 3.76
N GLU A 67 5.77 -4.06 4.65
CA GLU A 67 5.18 -3.97 5.99
C GLU A 67 4.49 -2.64 6.24
N THR A 68 4.85 -1.60 5.48
CA THR A 68 4.29 -0.27 5.68
C THR A 68 3.70 0.28 4.39
N VAL A 69 2.88 1.31 4.55
CA VAL A 69 2.27 1.99 3.41
C VAL A 69 3.34 2.55 2.47
N GLY A 70 4.39 3.13 3.04
CA GLY A 70 5.48 3.68 2.25
C GLY A 70 6.22 2.62 1.46
N GLN A 71 6.43 1.45 2.06
CA GLN A 71 7.10 0.35 1.37
C GLN A 71 6.26 -0.13 0.18
N LEU A 72 4.96 -0.21 0.37
CA LEU A 72 4.07 -0.61 -0.72
C LEU A 72 4.10 0.43 -1.85
N ALA A 73 4.04 1.70 -1.50
CA ALA A 73 4.09 2.76 -2.50
C ALA A 73 5.40 2.70 -3.28
N ALA A 74 6.51 2.45 -2.60
CA ALA A 74 7.81 2.34 -3.26
C ALA A 74 7.85 1.14 -4.21
N ALA A 75 7.26 0.03 -3.80
CA ALA A 75 7.21 -1.16 -4.65
C ALA A 75 6.38 -0.90 -5.90
N VAL A 76 5.23 -0.26 -5.74
CA VAL A 76 4.37 0.09 -6.87
C VAL A 76 5.10 1.02 -7.82
N GLU A 77 5.79 2.00 -7.28
CA GLU A 77 6.52 2.96 -8.08
C GLU A 77 7.59 2.28 -8.93
N LYS A 78 8.29 1.31 -8.35
CA LYS A 78 9.25 0.51 -9.06
C LYS A 78 8.62 -0.27 -10.22
N LEU A 79 7.45 -0.83 -9.98
CA LEU A 79 6.76 -1.65 -10.98
C LEU A 79 6.18 -0.82 -12.11
N THR A 80 5.86 0.44 -11.84
CA THR A 80 5.26 1.32 -12.83
C THR A 80 6.26 2.24 -13.51
N ALA A 81 7.49 2.23 -13.06
CA ALA A 81 8.53 3.12 -13.59
C ALA A 81 8.94 2.75 -15.02
#